data_a2655ac946fa91aef108c70ebddb541f
#
_entry.id   a2655ac946fa91aef108c70ebddb541f
#
_cell.length_a   1.000
_cell.length_b   1.000
_cell.length_c   1.000
_cell.angle_alpha   90.00
_cell.angle_beta   90.00
_cell.angle_gamma   90.00
#
_symmetry.space_group_name_H-M   'P 1'
#
loop_
_entity.id
_entity.type
_entity.pdbx_description
1 polymer ?
#
loop_
_entity_poly.entity_id
_entity_poly.type
_entity_poly.pdbx_seq_one_letter_code
_entity_poly.pdbx_strand_id
1 'polypeptide(L)'
;MELQETHIVPKLENPVRFQEYAVGIFKTIPTKSGIKKAIKKKLIFINDCIATTAQFMLGGEKITLYQSDISSDFKRLKFDLEVIFEDDYLAIINKPAGILVSGNTFKTIDNALQQNLQKSTQLDAVRPRPTHRLDYPTTGLLLVGKTSASIHALNKLFENKEIRKTYFAITIEKMETSGSINILIDEKTATTDYTVLESVKSDRFGFLNWLKLSPKTGRRHQLRKHLAALGNPILGDKKYGKEELILYGKGLYLHAGILEFTHPFTKQHLRIEKELPNKFKKIIPSC
;
A
#
# COMPACT_ATOMS: atom_id res chain seq x y z
N MET A 1 16.73 21.42 15.73
CA MET A 1 15.30 21.04 15.77
C MET A 1 14.47 22.28 15.56
N GLU A 2 13.57 22.29 14.58
CA GLU A 2 12.67 23.40 14.28
C GLU A 2 11.32 23.17 14.98
N LEU A 3 10.77 24.23 15.63
CA LEU A 3 9.46 24.17 16.27
C LEU A 3 8.37 24.01 15.20
N GLN A 4 7.55 22.98 15.33
CA GLN A 4 6.51 22.63 14.35
C GLN A 4 5.11 23.03 14.83
N GLU A 5 4.73 22.61 16.01
CA GLU A 5 3.40 22.86 16.60
C GLU A 5 3.50 23.07 18.11
N THR A 6 2.61 23.90 18.64
CA THR A 6 2.46 24.14 20.09
C THR A 6 1.00 23.94 20.50
N HIS A 7 0.78 23.32 21.65
CA HIS A 7 -0.54 23.14 22.24
C HIS A 7 -0.51 23.45 23.74
N ILE A 8 -1.49 24.19 24.23
CA ILE A 8 -1.67 24.43 25.66
C ILE A 8 -2.79 23.50 26.15
N VAL A 9 -2.51 22.71 27.17
CA VAL A 9 -3.49 21.79 27.75
C VAL A 9 -4.56 22.60 28.47
N PRO A 10 -5.87 22.50 28.09
CA PRO A 10 -6.93 23.14 28.85
C PRO A 10 -7.05 22.49 30.23
N LYS A 11 -7.76 23.15 31.15
CA LYS A 11 -8.02 22.57 32.48
C LYS A 11 -8.77 21.24 32.32
N LEU A 12 -8.23 20.18 32.89
CA LEU A 12 -8.80 18.83 32.86
C LEU A 12 -9.49 18.53 34.17
N GLU A 13 -10.62 17.84 34.13
CA GLU A 13 -11.31 17.36 35.32
C GLU A 13 -10.56 16.20 36.01
N ASN A 14 -9.93 15.36 35.23
CA ASN A 14 -9.13 14.23 35.70
C ASN A 14 -7.79 14.16 34.97
N PRO A 15 -6.71 13.66 35.63
CA PRO A 15 -5.43 13.46 35.00
C PRO A 15 -5.52 12.45 33.86
N VAL A 16 -4.99 12.81 32.67
CA VAL A 16 -4.97 11.95 31.49
C VAL A 16 -3.53 11.64 31.10
N ARG A 17 -3.21 10.38 30.78
CA ARG A 17 -1.88 10.04 30.30
C ARG A 17 -1.56 10.76 29.00
N PHE A 18 -0.38 11.35 28.94
CA PHE A 18 0.04 12.14 27.79
C PHE A 18 -0.12 11.41 26.46
N GLN A 19 0.28 10.13 26.36
CA GLN A 19 0.14 9.34 25.13
C GLN A 19 -1.30 9.14 24.64
N GLU A 20 -2.30 9.26 25.54
CA GLU A 20 -3.73 9.21 25.21
C GLU A 20 -4.25 10.61 24.88
N TYR A 21 -3.89 11.59 25.71
CA TYR A 21 -4.26 12.99 25.52
C TYR A 21 -3.78 13.55 24.18
N ALA A 22 -2.54 13.23 23.80
CA ALA A 22 -1.88 13.79 22.61
C ALA A 22 -2.45 13.29 21.27
N VAL A 23 -3.34 12.29 21.28
CA VAL A 23 -3.95 11.78 20.04
C VAL A 23 -4.86 12.84 19.42
N GLY A 24 -4.55 13.27 18.19
CA GLY A 24 -5.35 14.24 17.46
C GLY A 24 -5.07 15.72 17.76
N ILE A 25 -4.20 16.05 18.76
CA ILE A 25 -3.86 17.45 19.04
C ILE A 25 -2.87 18.03 18.03
N PHE A 26 -1.98 17.19 17.46
CA PHE A 26 -1.05 17.61 16.43
C PHE A 26 -1.53 17.17 15.05
N LYS A 27 -1.58 18.11 14.11
CA LYS A 27 -1.99 17.84 12.71
C LYS A 27 -1.01 16.91 12.01
N THR A 28 0.29 17.06 12.32
CA THR A 28 1.37 16.31 11.66
C THR A 28 1.54 14.88 12.20
N ILE A 29 1.12 14.60 13.45
CA ILE A 29 1.20 13.27 14.08
C ILE A 29 -0.11 12.90 14.80
N PRO A 30 -1.23 12.70 14.09
CA PRO A 30 -2.54 12.54 14.68
C PRO A 30 -2.77 11.21 15.41
N THR A 31 -1.85 10.25 15.32
CA THR A 31 -2.04 8.88 15.84
C THR A 31 -1.23 8.58 17.08
N LYS A 32 -1.76 7.72 17.98
CA LYS A 32 -1.06 7.23 19.19
C LYS A 32 0.32 6.62 18.86
N SER A 33 0.42 5.88 17.75
CA SER A 33 1.71 5.32 17.28
C SER A 33 2.69 6.40 16.85
N GLY A 34 2.20 7.46 16.18
CA GLY A 34 3.00 8.64 15.80
C GLY A 34 3.54 9.35 17.03
N ILE A 35 2.67 9.63 18.01
CA ILE A 35 3.05 10.24 19.29
C ILE A 35 4.15 9.42 20.00
N LYS A 36 3.96 8.10 20.16
CA LYS A 36 4.98 7.23 20.78
C LYS A 36 6.33 7.28 20.05
N LYS A 37 6.30 7.32 18.72
CA LYS A 37 7.55 7.45 17.92
C LYS A 37 8.20 8.81 18.11
N ALA A 38 7.43 9.90 18.17
CA ALA A 38 7.94 11.25 18.40
C ALA A 38 8.55 11.39 19.79
N ILE A 39 7.91 10.83 20.83
CA ILE A 39 8.46 10.75 22.19
C ILE A 39 9.80 9.98 22.20
N LYS A 40 9.85 8.79 21.59
CA LYS A 40 11.07 7.99 21.47
C LYS A 40 12.21 8.75 20.78
N LYS A 41 11.89 9.61 19.82
CA LYS A 41 12.84 10.48 19.11
C LYS A 41 13.15 11.77 19.87
N LYS A 42 12.59 11.98 21.06
CA LYS A 42 12.75 13.20 21.89
C LYS A 42 12.33 14.47 21.15
N LEU A 43 11.23 14.39 20.34
CA LEU A 43 10.70 15.50 19.55
C LEU A 43 9.56 16.24 20.24
N ILE A 44 9.04 15.71 21.36
CA ILE A 44 7.94 16.33 22.11
C ILE A 44 8.46 16.76 23.47
N PHE A 45 8.13 17.99 23.84
CA PHE A 45 8.45 18.56 25.13
C PHE A 45 7.16 19.02 25.84
N ILE A 46 7.15 18.90 27.16
CA ILE A 46 6.09 19.38 28.04
C ILE A 46 6.75 20.29 29.07
N ASN A 47 6.35 21.56 29.08
CA ASN A 47 6.99 22.61 29.89
C ASN A 47 8.51 22.57 29.77
N ASP A 48 8.98 22.54 28.50
CA ASP A 48 10.40 22.49 28.11
C ASP A 48 11.19 21.25 28.54
N CYS A 49 10.55 20.25 29.17
CA CYS A 49 11.12 18.95 29.48
C CYS A 49 10.74 17.88 28.45
N ILE A 50 11.64 16.95 28.14
CA ILE A 50 11.36 15.86 27.21
C ILE A 50 10.17 15.04 27.70
N ALA A 51 9.12 14.92 26.86
CA ALA A 51 7.92 14.16 27.19
C ALA A 51 8.18 12.66 27.34
N THR A 52 7.43 12.03 28.26
CA THR A 52 7.40 10.57 28.44
C THR A 52 6.00 10.02 28.22
N THR A 53 5.90 8.74 27.86
CA THR A 53 4.61 8.07 27.66
C THR A 53 3.80 7.92 28.95
N ALA A 54 4.45 7.90 30.10
CA ALA A 54 3.85 7.69 31.42
C ALA A 54 3.38 8.99 32.08
N GLN A 55 3.80 10.15 31.59
CA GLN A 55 3.47 11.46 32.14
C GLN A 55 1.95 11.73 32.07
N PHE A 56 1.41 12.37 33.12
CA PHE A 56 0.01 12.77 33.17
C PHE A 56 -0.13 14.27 32.87
N MET A 57 -1.19 14.62 32.17
CA MET A 57 -1.63 16.00 31.92
C MET A 57 -2.68 16.37 32.94
N LEU A 58 -2.52 17.55 33.55
CA LEU A 58 -3.40 18.09 34.59
C LEU A 58 -4.16 19.34 34.12
N GLY A 59 -3.57 20.08 33.16
CA GLY A 59 -4.06 21.32 32.62
C GLY A 59 -3.08 22.47 32.85
N GLY A 60 -2.95 23.33 31.83
CA GLY A 60 -1.99 24.43 31.81
C GLY A 60 -0.63 24.11 31.25
N GLU A 61 -0.31 22.83 31.01
CA GLU A 61 0.97 22.46 30.45
C GLU A 61 1.08 22.92 28.99
N LYS A 62 2.27 23.43 28.64
CA LYS A 62 2.65 23.74 27.26
C LYS A 62 3.32 22.53 26.62
N ILE A 63 2.68 21.99 25.59
CA ILE A 63 3.25 20.89 24.81
C ILE A 63 3.82 21.47 23.51
N THR A 64 5.08 21.16 23.19
CA THR A 64 5.75 21.58 21.96
C THR A 64 6.20 20.36 21.17
N LEU A 65 5.90 20.36 19.88
CA LEU A 65 6.40 19.38 18.91
C LEU A 65 7.46 20.02 18.05
N TYR A 66 8.61 19.39 17.99
CA TYR A 66 9.71 19.78 17.12
C TYR A 66 9.82 18.82 15.94
N GLN A 67 10.24 19.36 14.80
CA GLN A 67 10.62 18.55 13.66
C GLN A 67 12.06 18.07 13.85
N SER A 68 12.31 16.77 13.59
CA SER A 68 13.68 16.30 13.47
C SER A 68 14.29 16.92 12.21
N ASP A 69 15.51 17.43 12.29
CA ASP A 69 16.27 17.73 11.09
C ASP A 69 16.29 16.48 10.22
N ILE A 70 15.59 16.56 9.08
CA ILE A 70 15.54 15.48 8.08
C ILE A 70 16.84 15.53 7.26
N SER A 71 17.96 15.66 7.93
CA SER A 71 19.26 15.29 7.40
C SER A 71 19.56 13.84 7.81
N SER A 72 18.64 12.95 7.53
CA SER A 72 18.97 11.55 7.67
C SER A 72 19.69 11.12 6.41
N ASP A 73 20.90 10.63 6.55
CA ASP A 73 21.63 9.78 5.61
C ASP A 73 20.83 8.49 5.33
N PHE A 74 19.57 8.63 4.93
CA PHE A 74 18.84 7.50 4.39
C PHE A 74 19.52 7.11 3.08
N LYS A 75 20.16 5.96 3.11
CA LYS A 75 20.68 5.34 1.89
C LYS A 75 19.56 5.31 0.86
N ARG A 76 19.65 6.17 -0.16
CA ARG A 76 18.67 6.24 -1.23
C ARG A 76 18.92 5.06 -2.18
N LEU A 77 17.89 4.28 -2.42
CA LEU A 77 17.96 3.23 -3.44
C LEU A 77 17.82 3.89 -4.81
N LYS A 78 18.90 3.99 -5.58
CA LYS A 78 18.83 4.40 -6.98
C LYS A 78 18.08 3.31 -7.78
N PHE A 79 16.82 3.54 -8.03
CA PHE A 79 15.94 2.64 -8.74
C PHE A 79 14.80 3.47 -9.35
N ASP A 80 14.74 3.53 -10.67
CA ASP A 80 13.76 4.34 -11.38
C ASP A 80 12.38 3.69 -11.32
N LEU A 81 11.38 4.50 -10.98
CA LEU A 81 9.97 4.11 -10.89
C LEU A 81 9.16 4.93 -11.88
N GLU A 82 8.35 4.27 -12.66
CA GLU A 82 7.37 4.94 -13.52
C GLU A 82 6.26 5.53 -12.64
N VAL A 83 6.15 6.87 -12.61
CA VAL A 83 5.09 7.59 -11.92
C VAL A 83 3.92 7.78 -12.90
N ILE A 84 2.74 7.25 -12.55
CA ILE A 84 1.55 7.29 -13.40
C ILE A 84 0.67 8.49 -13.07
N PHE A 85 0.60 8.84 -11.79
CA PHE A 85 -0.11 10.00 -11.28
C PHE A 85 0.64 10.55 -10.07
N GLU A 86 0.69 11.86 -9.94
CA GLU A 86 1.25 12.52 -8.76
C GLU A 86 0.60 13.88 -8.56
N ASP A 87 0.24 14.18 -7.31
CA ASP A 87 -0.10 15.50 -6.84
C ASP A 87 0.63 15.82 -5.52
N ASP A 88 0.17 16.83 -4.81
CA ASP A 88 0.79 17.26 -3.55
C ASP A 88 0.52 16.29 -2.38
N TYR A 89 -0.53 15.47 -2.45
CA TYR A 89 -0.99 14.58 -1.38
C TYR A 89 -0.59 13.12 -1.58
N LEU A 90 -0.65 12.64 -2.81
CA LEU A 90 -0.44 11.24 -3.12
C LEU A 90 0.24 11.03 -4.48
N ALA A 91 0.71 9.82 -4.70
CA ALA A 91 1.18 9.37 -6.00
C ALA A 91 0.74 7.94 -6.29
N ILE A 92 0.66 7.59 -7.56
CA ILE A 92 0.44 6.23 -8.04
C ILE A 92 1.60 5.87 -8.96
N ILE A 93 2.31 4.80 -8.63
CA ILE A 93 3.46 4.32 -9.39
C ILE A 93 3.17 2.96 -10.02
N ASN A 94 3.87 2.64 -11.09
CA ASN A 94 3.90 1.30 -11.66
C ASN A 94 5.02 0.48 -10.98
N LYS A 95 4.66 -0.43 -10.09
CA LYS A 95 5.62 -1.31 -9.44
C LYS A 95 6.11 -2.39 -10.41
N PRO A 96 7.40 -2.51 -10.68
CA PRO A 96 7.94 -3.65 -11.46
C PRO A 96 7.94 -4.95 -10.64
N ALA A 97 8.08 -6.08 -11.32
CA ALA A 97 8.33 -7.37 -10.66
C ALA A 97 9.73 -7.41 -10.03
N GLY A 98 9.92 -8.29 -9.05
CA GLY A 98 11.25 -8.58 -8.48
C GLY A 98 11.73 -7.57 -7.44
N ILE A 99 10.83 -6.76 -6.87
CA ILE A 99 11.15 -5.86 -5.76
C ILE A 99 10.01 -5.88 -4.72
N LEU A 100 10.36 -5.90 -3.44
CA LEU A 100 9.41 -5.78 -2.33
C LEU A 100 8.87 -4.36 -2.24
N VAL A 101 7.61 -4.20 -1.82
CA VAL A 101 7.05 -2.88 -1.54
C VAL A 101 7.74 -2.27 -0.31
N SER A 102 7.83 -3.03 0.77
CA SER A 102 8.47 -2.62 2.03
C SER A 102 9.01 -3.85 2.76
N GLY A 103 9.85 -3.66 3.77
CA GLY A 103 10.42 -4.74 4.58
C GLY A 103 11.77 -4.38 5.15
N ASN A 104 12.46 -5.36 5.74
CA ASN A 104 13.75 -5.16 6.42
C ASN A 104 14.95 -5.13 5.46
N THR A 105 14.73 -5.35 4.15
CA THR A 105 15.79 -5.26 3.14
C THR A 105 15.91 -3.84 2.61
N PHE A 106 17.13 -3.46 2.19
CA PHE A 106 17.36 -2.15 1.60
C PHE A 106 16.66 -1.98 0.24
N LYS A 107 16.63 -3.04 -0.59
CA LYS A 107 16.02 -3.00 -1.93
C LYS A 107 14.49 -3.14 -1.84
N THR A 108 13.80 -2.01 -1.60
CA THR A 108 12.33 -1.92 -1.55
C THR A 108 11.84 -0.71 -2.32
N ILE A 109 10.59 -0.76 -2.77
CA ILE A 109 9.91 0.42 -3.36
C ILE A 109 9.91 1.58 -2.35
N ASP A 110 9.59 1.31 -1.08
CA ASP A 110 9.58 2.34 -0.02
C ASP A 110 10.90 3.14 0.04
N ASN A 111 12.05 2.50 -0.16
CA ASN A 111 13.35 3.17 -0.17
C ASN A 111 13.67 3.88 -1.49
N ALA A 112 12.95 3.57 -2.57
CA ALA A 112 13.12 4.21 -3.87
C ALA A 112 12.19 5.42 -4.07
N LEU A 113 11.09 5.55 -3.31
CA LEU A 113 10.06 6.59 -3.55
C LEU A 113 10.61 8.00 -3.50
N GLN A 114 11.43 8.33 -2.50
CA GLN A 114 11.86 9.71 -2.24
C GLN A 114 12.62 10.36 -3.41
N GLN A 115 13.30 9.58 -4.22
CA GLN A 115 14.06 10.09 -5.38
C GLN A 115 13.25 10.12 -6.67
N ASN A 116 12.09 9.44 -6.69
CA ASN A 116 11.22 9.34 -7.86
C ASN A 116 10.01 10.27 -7.78
N LEU A 117 9.68 10.79 -6.59
CA LEU A 117 8.52 11.64 -6.37
C LEU A 117 8.93 13.05 -5.98
N GLN A 118 8.14 14.03 -6.40
CA GLN A 118 8.30 15.42 -5.99
C GLN A 118 8.00 15.59 -4.50
N LYS A 119 8.73 16.48 -3.85
CA LYS A 119 8.45 16.83 -2.45
C LYS A 119 7.10 17.54 -2.37
N SER A 120 6.24 17.10 -1.44
CA SER A 120 4.99 17.80 -1.15
C SER A 120 5.24 19.19 -0.57
N THR A 121 4.41 20.17 -0.93
CA THR A 121 4.43 21.53 -0.39
C THR A 121 3.55 21.69 0.85
N GLN A 122 2.79 20.65 1.21
CA GLN A 122 1.90 20.66 2.37
C GLN A 122 2.68 20.73 3.69
N LEU A 123 2.11 21.40 4.69
CA LEU A 123 2.74 21.57 6.01
C LEU A 123 3.04 20.24 6.73
N ASP A 124 2.22 19.22 6.47
CA ASP A 124 2.37 17.86 7.02
C ASP A 124 3.10 16.91 6.07
N ALA A 125 3.90 17.45 5.14
CA ALA A 125 4.72 16.68 4.22
C ALA A 125 5.65 15.71 4.97
N VAL A 126 5.67 14.46 4.52
CA VAL A 126 6.56 13.42 5.08
C VAL A 126 7.26 12.67 3.95
N ARG A 127 8.20 11.82 4.31
CA ARG A 127 8.75 10.87 3.36
C ARG A 127 7.60 10.05 2.76
N PRO A 128 7.48 9.95 1.41
CA PRO A 128 6.44 9.18 0.75
C PRO A 128 6.41 7.71 1.23
N ARG A 129 5.20 7.19 1.43
CA ARG A 129 4.99 5.82 1.94
C ARG A 129 3.94 5.08 1.12
N PRO A 130 4.19 3.79 0.77
CA PRO A 130 3.15 2.94 0.22
C PRO A 130 2.01 2.76 1.24
N THR A 131 0.77 2.86 0.78
CA THR A 131 -0.43 2.67 1.64
C THR A 131 -0.99 1.26 1.57
N HIS A 132 -0.54 0.47 0.61
CA HIS A 132 -0.85 -0.96 0.49
C HIS A 132 0.37 -1.72 -0.06
N ARG A 133 0.19 -3.00 -0.32
CA ARG A 133 1.27 -3.84 -0.83
C ARG A 133 0.85 -4.62 -2.07
N LEU A 134 1.82 -4.90 -2.92
CA LEU A 134 1.78 -5.92 -3.96
C LEU A 134 2.84 -6.99 -3.63
N ASP A 135 2.63 -8.21 -4.09
CA ASP A 135 3.60 -9.29 -3.91
C ASP A 135 4.90 -9.01 -4.70
N TYR A 136 5.99 -9.64 -4.29
CA TYR A 136 7.30 -9.50 -4.94
C TYR A 136 7.26 -9.68 -6.47
N PRO A 137 6.59 -10.74 -7.01
CA PRO A 137 6.53 -10.95 -8.46
C PRO A 137 5.38 -10.19 -9.16
N THR A 138 4.45 -9.57 -8.42
CA THR A 138 3.30 -8.84 -8.98
C THR A 138 3.74 -7.48 -9.50
N THR A 139 3.25 -7.09 -10.67
CA THR A 139 3.45 -5.77 -11.29
C THR A 139 2.22 -4.89 -11.16
N GLY A 140 2.36 -3.59 -11.43
CA GLY A 140 1.23 -2.68 -11.60
C GLY A 140 1.09 -1.61 -10.54
N LEU A 141 -0.09 -1.01 -10.47
CA LEU A 141 -0.39 0.19 -9.73
C LEU A 141 -0.22 0.03 -8.22
N LEU A 142 0.56 0.93 -7.63
CA LEU A 142 0.81 1.02 -6.19
C LEU A 142 0.56 2.45 -5.72
N LEU A 143 -0.35 2.61 -4.75
CA LEU A 143 -0.74 3.90 -4.19
C LEU A 143 0.19 4.30 -3.04
N VAL A 144 0.60 5.56 -3.03
CA VAL A 144 1.59 6.15 -2.14
C VAL A 144 1.03 7.44 -1.55
N GLY A 145 1.16 7.64 -0.24
CA GLY A 145 0.87 8.91 0.41
C GLY A 145 2.14 9.74 0.60
N LYS A 146 2.04 11.07 0.45
CA LYS A 146 3.13 12.05 0.54
C LYS A 146 3.06 12.92 1.80
N THR A 147 1.90 12.95 2.46
CA THR A 147 1.67 13.68 3.70
C THR A 147 1.16 12.76 4.81
N SER A 148 1.29 13.17 6.08
CA SER A 148 0.76 12.40 7.20
C SER A 148 -0.76 12.20 7.09
N ALA A 149 -1.48 13.26 6.74
CA ALA A 149 -2.94 13.23 6.57
C ALA A 149 -3.33 12.33 5.39
N SER A 150 -2.60 12.38 4.26
CA SER A 150 -2.92 11.54 3.10
C SER A 150 -2.68 10.06 3.37
N ILE A 151 -1.58 9.71 4.04
CA ILE A 151 -1.32 8.31 4.44
C ILE A 151 -2.45 7.79 5.34
N HIS A 152 -2.88 8.59 6.33
CA HIS A 152 -3.98 8.20 7.22
C HIS A 152 -5.30 8.04 6.46
N ALA A 153 -5.67 9.02 5.63
CA ALA A 153 -6.90 9.00 4.84
C ALA A 153 -6.95 7.82 3.86
N LEU A 154 -5.84 7.56 3.15
CA LEU A 154 -5.75 6.44 2.22
C LEU A 154 -5.84 5.08 2.92
N ASN A 155 -5.21 4.92 4.09
CA ASN A 155 -5.34 3.71 4.89
C ASN A 155 -6.81 3.49 5.31
N LYS A 156 -7.52 4.55 5.72
CA LYS A 156 -8.94 4.48 6.06
C LYS A 156 -9.81 4.08 4.86
N LEU A 157 -9.53 4.59 3.66
CA LEU A 157 -10.21 4.17 2.44
C LEU A 157 -9.99 2.66 2.15
N PHE A 158 -8.78 2.12 2.40
CA PHE A 158 -8.53 0.68 2.28
C PHE A 158 -9.29 -0.14 3.33
N GLU A 159 -9.32 0.30 4.59
CA GLU A 159 -10.05 -0.34 5.68
C GLU A 159 -11.56 -0.39 5.39
N ASN A 160 -12.12 0.72 4.90
CA ASN A 160 -13.53 0.86 4.52
C ASN A 160 -13.87 0.17 3.19
N LYS A 161 -12.88 -0.38 2.45
CA LYS A 161 -13.05 -0.98 1.12
C LYS A 161 -13.55 0.01 0.06
N GLU A 162 -13.25 1.28 0.21
CA GLU A 162 -13.61 2.35 -0.72
C GLU A 162 -12.66 2.47 -1.92
N ILE A 163 -11.52 1.76 -1.89
CA ILE A 163 -10.59 1.65 -3.01
C ILE A 163 -10.88 0.35 -3.76
N ARG A 164 -11.40 0.47 -4.98
CA ARG A 164 -11.60 -0.66 -5.89
C ARG A 164 -10.29 -0.98 -6.61
N LYS A 165 -9.95 -2.26 -6.64
CA LYS A 165 -8.74 -2.77 -7.29
C LYS A 165 -9.14 -3.79 -8.34
N THR A 166 -8.67 -3.61 -9.55
CA THR A 166 -8.82 -4.62 -10.59
C THR A 166 -7.42 -5.15 -10.95
N TYR A 167 -7.32 -6.46 -10.94
CA TYR A 167 -6.12 -7.16 -11.40
C TYR A 167 -6.44 -7.94 -12.68
N PHE A 168 -5.39 -8.14 -13.46
CA PHE A 168 -5.43 -9.04 -14.60
C PHE A 168 -4.43 -10.17 -14.39
N ALA A 169 -4.83 -11.38 -14.76
CA ALA A 169 -3.98 -12.56 -14.67
C ALA A 169 -4.15 -13.46 -15.87
N ILE A 170 -3.14 -14.28 -16.14
CA ILE A 170 -3.28 -15.47 -17.00
C ILE A 170 -3.21 -16.69 -16.09
N THR A 171 -4.22 -17.56 -16.16
CA THR A 171 -4.27 -18.84 -15.44
C THR A 171 -4.17 -20.01 -16.41
N ILE A 172 -3.90 -21.19 -15.86
CA ILE A 172 -3.85 -22.45 -16.61
C ILE A 172 -5.07 -23.30 -16.31
N GLU A 173 -5.29 -24.33 -17.12
CA GLU A 173 -6.37 -25.30 -17.05
C GLU A 173 -7.76 -24.71 -17.38
N LYS A 174 -8.70 -25.61 -17.66
CA LYS A 174 -10.09 -25.21 -17.93
C LYS A 174 -10.74 -24.63 -16.67
N MET A 175 -11.49 -23.53 -16.82
CA MET A 175 -12.24 -22.92 -15.72
C MET A 175 -13.57 -22.35 -16.18
N GLU A 176 -14.46 -22.08 -15.23
CA GLU A 176 -15.73 -21.41 -15.46
C GLU A 176 -15.53 -19.96 -15.88
N THR A 177 -16.46 -19.42 -16.68
CA THR A 177 -16.35 -18.08 -17.27
C THR A 177 -16.37 -16.95 -16.25
N SER A 178 -16.99 -17.16 -15.09
CA SER A 178 -17.01 -16.20 -13.98
C SER A 178 -17.36 -16.89 -12.67
N GLY A 179 -17.02 -16.27 -11.55
CA GLY A 179 -17.36 -16.77 -10.23
C GLY A 179 -16.85 -15.91 -9.09
N SER A 180 -17.19 -16.33 -7.88
CA SER A 180 -16.71 -15.71 -6.63
C SER A 180 -16.04 -16.78 -5.77
N ILE A 181 -14.80 -16.50 -5.36
CA ILE A 181 -13.98 -17.40 -4.53
C ILE A 181 -14.03 -16.92 -3.09
N ASN A 182 -14.64 -17.74 -2.22
CA ASN A 182 -14.83 -17.44 -0.81
C ASN A 182 -14.11 -18.50 0.04
N ILE A 183 -12.78 -18.44 0.06
CA ILE A 183 -11.92 -19.40 0.79
C ILE A 183 -11.14 -18.63 1.86
N LEU A 184 -11.07 -19.19 3.08
CA LEU A 184 -10.27 -18.61 4.16
C LEU A 184 -8.79 -18.58 3.80
N ILE A 185 -8.13 -17.48 4.12
CA ILE A 185 -6.68 -17.33 3.99
C ILE A 185 -6.12 -16.99 5.35
N ASP A 186 -5.26 -17.87 5.87
CA ASP A 186 -4.67 -17.73 7.19
C ASP A 186 -5.78 -17.44 8.25
N GLU A 187 -6.84 -18.29 8.24
CA GLU A 187 -8.04 -18.26 9.11
C GLU A 187 -8.90 -16.98 9.00
N LYS A 188 -8.67 -16.16 8.00
CA LYS A 188 -9.40 -14.90 7.78
C LYS A 188 -10.24 -14.99 6.52
N THR A 189 -11.45 -14.45 6.57
CA THR A 189 -12.31 -14.34 5.40
C THR A 189 -11.61 -13.63 4.26
N ALA A 190 -11.70 -14.22 3.07
CA ALA A 190 -11.17 -13.65 1.85
C ALA A 190 -12.15 -13.93 0.71
N THR A 191 -12.40 -12.90 -0.11
CA THR A 191 -13.32 -12.97 -1.24
C THR A 191 -12.67 -12.35 -2.46
N THR A 192 -12.78 -13.04 -3.60
CA THR A 192 -12.30 -12.56 -4.91
C THR A 192 -13.33 -12.93 -5.98
N ASP A 193 -13.85 -11.92 -6.69
CA ASP A 193 -14.64 -12.15 -7.89
C ASP A 193 -13.71 -12.24 -9.10
N TYR A 194 -14.03 -13.10 -10.05
CA TYR A 194 -13.31 -13.23 -11.32
C TYR A 194 -14.24 -13.31 -12.50
N THR A 195 -13.74 -12.88 -13.65
CA THR A 195 -14.36 -13.04 -14.97
C THR A 195 -13.28 -13.44 -15.95
N VAL A 196 -13.49 -14.49 -16.72
CA VAL A 196 -12.66 -14.87 -17.85
C VAL A 196 -13.01 -14.00 -19.02
N LEU A 197 -12.04 -13.22 -19.51
CA LEU A 197 -12.21 -12.34 -20.67
C LEU A 197 -11.98 -13.08 -21.96
N GLU A 198 -11.01 -14.01 -21.95
CA GLU A 198 -10.71 -14.87 -23.09
C GLU A 198 -10.08 -16.18 -22.59
N SER A 199 -10.29 -17.25 -23.36
CA SER A 199 -9.70 -18.56 -23.09
C SER A 199 -9.20 -19.18 -24.39
N VAL A 200 -7.94 -19.61 -24.41
CA VAL A 200 -7.29 -20.25 -25.54
C VAL A 200 -6.79 -21.65 -25.17
N LYS A 201 -6.91 -22.61 -26.09
CA LYS A 201 -6.35 -23.96 -25.90
C LYS A 201 -4.82 -23.92 -25.91
N SER A 202 -4.21 -24.75 -25.12
CA SER A 202 -2.76 -24.92 -25.02
C SER A 202 -2.41 -26.38 -24.78
N ASP A 203 -1.56 -26.96 -25.62
CA ASP A 203 -1.13 -28.35 -25.49
C ASP A 203 -0.41 -28.63 -24.17
N ARG A 204 0.34 -27.63 -23.67
CA ARG A 204 1.07 -27.75 -22.40
C ARG A 204 0.23 -27.48 -21.17
N PHE A 205 -0.71 -26.53 -21.24
CA PHE A 205 -1.40 -25.98 -20.08
C PHE A 205 -2.91 -26.29 -20.07
N GLY A 206 -3.39 -27.14 -21.00
CA GLY A 206 -4.80 -27.39 -21.23
C GLY A 206 -5.51 -26.18 -21.80
N PHE A 207 -5.64 -25.14 -20.99
CA PHE A 207 -6.14 -23.83 -21.38
C PHE A 207 -5.28 -22.74 -20.76
N LEU A 208 -5.25 -21.58 -21.43
CA LEU A 208 -4.74 -20.32 -20.90
C LEU A 208 -5.91 -19.34 -20.87
N ASN A 209 -6.22 -18.82 -19.68
CA ASN A 209 -7.36 -17.93 -19.50
C ASN A 209 -6.88 -16.56 -19.08
N TRP A 210 -7.32 -15.54 -19.79
CA TRP A 210 -7.14 -14.14 -19.39
C TRP A 210 -8.28 -13.72 -18.47
N LEU A 211 -7.94 -13.31 -17.25
CA LEU A 211 -8.91 -12.99 -16.21
C LEU A 211 -8.84 -11.54 -15.80
N LYS A 212 -10.03 -11.01 -15.51
CA LYS A 212 -10.24 -9.84 -14.67
C LYS A 212 -10.59 -10.30 -13.26
N LEU A 213 -9.88 -9.78 -12.26
CA LEU A 213 -10.00 -10.17 -10.84
C LEU A 213 -10.34 -8.94 -9.99
N SER A 214 -11.35 -9.07 -9.14
CA SER A 214 -11.81 -7.99 -8.24
C SER A 214 -11.77 -8.48 -6.78
N PRO A 215 -10.62 -8.36 -6.07
CA PRO A 215 -10.53 -8.78 -4.67
C PRO A 215 -11.29 -7.81 -3.76
N LYS A 216 -12.25 -8.33 -2.97
CA LYS A 216 -12.99 -7.59 -1.93
C LYS A 216 -12.21 -7.46 -0.62
N THR A 217 -11.17 -8.25 -0.46
CA THR A 217 -10.25 -8.27 0.69
C THR A 217 -8.81 -8.19 0.22
N GLY A 218 -7.86 -8.03 1.14
CA GLY A 218 -6.44 -7.85 0.81
C GLY A 218 -5.51 -8.78 1.61
N ARG A 219 -5.79 -10.11 1.63
CA ARG A 219 -4.95 -11.06 2.36
C ARG A 219 -3.65 -11.34 1.61
N ARG A 220 -2.64 -11.82 2.34
CA ARG A 220 -1.33 -12.15 1.75
C ARG A 220 -1.47 -13.22 0.67
N HIS A 221 -0.99 -12.92 -0.54
CA HIS A 221 -1.05 -13.78 -1.73
C HIS A 221 -2.48 -14.22 -2.12
N GLN A 222 -3.50 -13.43 -1.77
CA GLN A 222 -4.91 -13.84 -1.91
C GLN A 222 -5.25 -14.37 -3.30
N LEU A 223 -5.02 -13.59 -4.35
CA LEU A 223 -5.37 -13.98 -5.71
C LEU A 223 -4.67 -15.28 -6.14
N ARG A 224 -3.41 -15.42 -5.77
CA ARG A 224 -2.60 -16.60 -6.08
C ARG A 224 -3.09 -17.85 -5.37
N LYS A 225 -3.40 -17.75 -4.06
CA LYS A 225 -3.95 -18.84 -3.26
C LYS A 225 -5.36 -19.24 -3.74
N HIS A 226 -6.22 -18.25 -4.01
CA HIS A 226 -7.59 -18.48 -4.46
C HIS A 226 -7.62 -19.21 -5.80
N LEU A 227 -6.89 -18.74 -6.80
CA LEU A 227 -6.88 -19.36 -8.12
C LEU A 227 -6.22 -20.75 -8.10
N ALA A 228 -5.17 -20.94 -7.29
CA ALA A 228 -4.59 -22.28 -7.10
C ALA A 228 -5.57 -23.25 -6.42
N ALA A 229 -6.36 -22.79 -5.44
CA ALA A 229 -7.37 -23.61 -4.77
C ALA A 229 -8.53 -24.01 -5.70
N LEU A 230 -8.83 -23.22 -6.74
CA LEU A 230 -9.76 -23.60 -7.81
C LEU A 230 -9.18 -24.65 -8.80
N GLY A 231 -7.90 -24.97 -8.70
CA GLY A 231 -7.21 -25.80 -9.69
C GLY A 231 -6.68 -25.03 -10.90
N ASN A 232 -6.84 -23.69 -10.93
CA ASN A 232 -6.45 -22.79 -12.01
C ASN A 232 -5.33 -21.82 -11.56
N PRO A 233 -4.13 -22.30 -11.18
CA PRO A 233 -3.07 -21.43 -10.71
C PRO A 233 -2.64 -20.42 -11.77
N ILE A 234 -2.09 -19.29 -11.31
CA ILE A 234 -1.60 -18.23 -12.20
C ILE A 234 -0.36 -18.73 -12.94
N LEU A 235 -0.30 -18.51 -14.24
CA LEU A 235 0.84 -18.85 -15.09
C LEU A 235 2.14 -18.21 -14.54
N GLY A 236 3.17 -19.05 -14.38
CA GLY A 236 4.46 -18.63 -13.85
C GLY A 236 4.52 -18.47 -12.31
N ASP A 237 3.50 -18.89 -11.58
CA ASP A 237 3.52 -18.92 -10.13
C ASP A 237 4.37 -20.08 -9.59
N LYS A 238 5.60 -19.76 -9.14
CA LYS A 238 6.53 -20.77 -8.60
C LYS A 238 6.13 -21.31 -7.23
N LYS A 239 5.21 -20.66 -6.52
CA LYS A 239 4.86 -21.02 -5.14
C LYS A 239 3.56 -21.79 -5.04
N TYR A 240 2.60 -21.47 -5.90
CA TYR A 240 1.24 -22.03 -5.86
C TYR A 240 0.86 -22.68 -7.20
N GLY A 241 1.76 -22.70 -8.18
CA GLY A 241 1.59 -23.40 -9.44
C GLY A 241 1.73 -24.92 -9.29
N LYS A 242 1.34 -25.66 -10.32
CA LYS A 242 1.62 -27.09 -10.48
C LYS A 242 3.08 -27.24 -10.92
N GLU A 243 3.87 -28.05 -10.21
CA GLU A 243 5.34 -28.12 -10.37
C GLU A 243 5.75 -28.39 -11.82
N GLU A 244 5.10 -29.33 -12.48
CA GLU A 244 5.33 -29.74 -13.87
C GLU A 244 4.96 -28.68 -14.91
N LEU A 245 4.09 -27.72 -14.54
CA LEU A 245 3.59 -26.64 -15.38
C LEU A 245 4.20 -25.26 -15.07
N ILE A 246 5.20 -25.19 -14.20
CA ILE A 246 5.86 -23.91 -13.90
C ILE A 246 6.57 -23.38 -15.14
N LEU A 247 6.26 -22.12 -15.48
CA LEU A 247 6.93 -21.38 -16.56
C LEU A 247 8.14 -20.62 -15.99
N TYR A 248 9.31 -21.26 -16.04
CA TYR A 248 10.54 -20.67 -15.51
C TYR A 248 11.01 -19.48 -16.36
N GLY A 249 11.62 -18.47 -15.69
CA GLY A 249 12.27 -17.33 -16.36
C GLY A 249 11.31 -16.22 -16.86
N LYS A 250 9.99 -16.46 -16.93
CA LYS A 250 9.00 -15.49 -17.45
C LYS A 250 8.26 -14.70 -16.35
N GLY A 251 8.46 -15.07 -15.09
CA GLY A 251 7.80 -14.43 -13.94
C GLY A 251 6.30 -14.71 -13.86
N LEU A 252 5.65 -14.10 -12.87
CA LEU A 252 4.21 -14.27 -12.58
C LEU A 252 3.36 -13.43 -13.54
N TYR A 253 2.32 -14.01 -14.11
CA TYR A 253 1.34 -13.30 -14.96
C TYR A 253 0.19 -12.75 -14.09
N LEU A 254 0.51 -11.82 -13.20
CA LEU A 254 -0.43 -11.07 -12.34
C LEU A 254 -0.06 -9.59 -12.34
N HIS A 255 -1.04 -8.75 -12.68
CA HIS A 255 -0.87 -7.32 -12.84
C HIS A 255 -2.00 -6.53 -12.16
N ALA A 256 -1.66 -5.58 -11.28
CA ALA A 256 -2.60 -4.63 -10.70
C ALA A 256 -2.87 -3.52 -11.73
N GLY A 257 -3.92 -3.70 -12.53
CA GLY A 257 -4.15 -2.88 -13.72
C GLY A 257 -4.97 -1.63 -13.47
N ILE A 258 -5.94 -1.65 -12.52
CA ILE A 258 -6.82 -0.50 -12.28
C ILE A 258 -6.95 -0.23 -10.79
N LEU A 259 -6.84 1.05 -10.42
CA LEU A 259 -7.21 1.61 -9.12
C LEU A 259 -8.31 2.65 -9.32
N GLU A 260 -9.37 2.55 -8.50
CA GLU A 260 -10.51 3.46 -8.57
C GLU A 260 -10.94 3.88 -7.16
N PHE A 261 -10.96 5.17 -6.87
CA PHE A 261 -11.35 5.73 -5.58
C PHE A 261 -11.63 7.23 -5.68
N THR A 262 -12.28 7.80 -4.66
CA THR A 262 -12.43 9.25 -4.53
C THR A 262 -11.22 9.81 -3.78
N HIS A 263 -10.56 10.79 -4.37
CA HIS A 263 -9.41 11.46 -3.78
C HIS A 263 -9.81 12.13 -2.44
N PRO A 264 -9.13 11.81 -1.30
CA PRO A 264 -9.62 12.21 0.02
C PRO A 264 -9.62 13.73 0.26
N PHE A 265 -8.82 14.50 -0.49
CA PHE A 265 -8.69 15.97 -0.33
C PHE A 265 -9.42 16.72 -1.44
N THR A 266 -9.13 16.44 -2.70
CA THR A 266 -9.74 17.15 -3.84
C THR A 266 -11.16 16.69 -4.15
N LYS A 267 -11.60 15.56 -3.60
CA LYS A 267 -12.92 14.92 -3.86
C LYS A 267 -13.13 14.46 -5.30
N GLN A 268 -12.12 14.58 -6.14
CA GLN A 268 -12.18 14.09 -7.51
C GLN A 268 -12.25 12.56 -7.53
N HIS A 269 -13.12 12.00 -8.36
CA HIS A 269 -13.12 10.57 -8.65
C HIS A 269 -11.93 10.23 -9.55
N LEU A 270 -11.03 9.38 -9.07
CA LEU A 270 -9.86 8.92 -9.80
C LEU A 270 -10.07 7.48 -10.26
N ARG A 271 -9.96 7.25 -11.56
CA ARG A 271 -9.82 5.93 -12.16
C ARG A 271 -8.52 5.92 -12.96
N ILE A 272 -7.53 5.27 -12.38
CA ILE A 272 -6.19 5.15 -12.97
C ILE A 272 -6.02 3.74 -13.50
N GLU A 273 -5.57 3.65 -14.75
CA GLU A 273 -5.37 2.40 -15.46
C GLU A 273 -3.94 2.31 -16.00
N LYS A 274 -3.35 1.13 -15.93
CA LYS A 274 -2.05 0.82 -16.49
C LYS A 274 -2.18 -0.34 -17.46
N GLU A 275 -1.67 -0.16 -18.66
CA GLU A 275 -1.62 -1.21 -19.68
C GLU A 275 -0.89 -2.45 -19.17
N LEU A 276 -1.35 -3.60 -19.65
CA LEU A 276 -0.73 -4.88 -19.36
C LEU A 276 0.70 -4.94 -19.88
N PRO A 277 1.63 -5.56 -19.12
CA PRO A 277 2.97 -5.82 -19.62
C PRO A 277 2.95 -6.63 -20.94
N ASN A 278 3.82 -6.31 -21.87
CA ASN A 278 3.90 -6.96 -23.19
C ASN A 278 3.94 -8.49 -23.16
N LYS A 279 4.40 -9.09 -22.07
CA LYS A 279 4.40 -10.54 -21.91
C LYS A 279 2.99 -11.16 -21.94
N PHE A 280 1.95 -10.42 -21.50
CA PHE A 280 0.56 -10.88 -21.57
C PHE A 280 0.10 -10.99 -23.02
N LYS A 281 0.34 -9.95 -23.83
CA LYS A 281 -0.01 -9.91 -25.26
C LYS A 281 0.68 -11.01 -26.08
N LYS A 282 1.84 -11.51 -25.63
CA LYS A 282 2.55 -12.63 -26.26
C LYS A 282 1.89 -13.99 -26.00
N ILE A 283 1.05 -14.09 -24.97
CA ILE A 283 0.33 -15.32 -24.61
C ILE A 283 -1.09 -15.27 -25.15
N ILE A 284 -1.77 -14.16 -24.96
CA ILE A 284 -3.14 -13.90 -25.45
C ILE A 284 -3.09 -12.55 -26.17
N PRO A 285 -3.11 -12.54 -27.52
CA PRO A 285 -2.90 -11.32 -28.30
C PRO A 285 -3.91 -10.21 -28.06
N SER A 286 -5.14 -10.55 -27.66
CA SER A 286 -6.21 -9.60 -27.32
C SER A 286 -6.07 -8.91 -25.95
N CYS A 287 -5.10 -9.33 -25.12
CA CYS A 287 -4.84 -8.69 -23.82
C CYS A 287 -4.43 -7.22 -23.93
#